data_a8e95112e0e38d52cb392c36dab8aac7
#
_entry.id   a8e95112e0e38d52cb392c36dab8aac7
#
_cell.length_a   1.000
_cell.length_b   1.000
_cell.length_c   1.000
_cell.angle_alpha   90.00
_cell.angle_beta   90.00
_cell.angle_gamma   90.00
#
_symmetry.space_group_name_H-M   'P 1'
#
loop_
_entity.id
_entity.type
_entity.pdbx_description
1 polymer ?
#
loop_
_entity_poly.entity_id
_entity_poly.type
_entity_poly.pdbx_seq_one_letter_code
_entity_poly.pdbx_strand_id
1 'polypeptide(L)'
;MQDKPATGSLPSPAAYINAQSAITGLRGRDLFSTLRSLAAHSLRNPLHSARHTLALGGQLGRVLLGETLHKTNPKDNRFADPAWSLNPFYRRGLQAYLSWQKQVRHWIDDSGMSEDDRARAHFAFSLLNDAVAPSNTLLNPLALKEIFNTGGNSVVRGLSLIHI
;
A
#
# COMPACT_ATOMS: atom_id res chain seq x y z
N MET A 1 -26.49 -19.16 43.16
CA MET A 1 -25.57 -18.04 43.00
C MET A 1 -25.16 -18.07 41.54
N GLN A 2 -25.84 -17.28 40.69
CA GLN A 2 -25.69 -17.31 39.24
C GLN A 2 -24.79 -16.15 38.87
N ASP A 3 -23.61 -16.47 38.32
CA ASP A 3 -22.71 -15.48 37.74
C ASP A 3 -23.28 -14.98 36.39
N LYS A 4 -23.56 -13.69 36.38
CA LYS A 4 -24.06 -12.95 35.24
C LYS A 4 -22.85 -12.68 34.29
N PRO A 5 -22.91 -13.01 32.98
CA PRO A 5 -21.81 -12.67 32.07
C PRO A 5 -21.66 -11.15 31.93
N ALA A 6 -20.43 -10.67 32.05
CA ALA A 6 -20.07 -9.28 31.86
C ALA A 6 -20.45 -8.83 30.46
N THR A 7 -21.39 -7.92 30.32
CA THR A 7 -21.72 -7.18 29.11
C THR A 7 -20.51 -6.34 28.73
N GLY A 8 -19.80 -6.75 27.68
CA GLY A 8 -18.76 -5.94 27.05
C GLY A 8 -19.39 -4.60 26.61
N SER A 9 -19.06 -3.54 27.32
CA SER A 9 -19.48 -2.19 26.97
C SER A 9 -18.89 -1.83 25.61
N LEU A 10 -19.75 -1.46 24.67
CA LEU A 10 -19.32 -0.88 23.39
C LEU A 10 -18.40 0.32 23.69
N PRO A 11 -17.29 0.49 22.97
CA PRO A 11 -16.40 1.62 23.17
C PRO A 11 -17.18 2.92 22.98
N SER A 12 -16.91 3.89 23.85
CA SER A 12 -17.62 5.17 23.84
C SER A 12 -17.41 5.92 22.50
N PRO A 13 -18.37 6.76 22.08
CA PRO A 13 -18.19 7.59 20.89
C PRO A 13 -16.90 8.42 20.91
N ALA A 14 -16.44 8.82 22.08
CA ALA A 14 -15.16 9.49 22.28
C ALA A 14 -13.95 8.63 21.89
N ALA A 15 -14.01 7.31 22.07
CA ALA A 15 -12.95 6.40 21.66
C ALA A 15 -12.84 6.31 20.12
N TYR A 16 -13.96 6.35 19.41
CA TYR A 16 -13.99 6.41 17.95
C TYR A 16 -13.48 7.75 17.41
N ILE A 17 -13.84 8.87 18.05
CA ILE A 17 -13.38 10.21 17.67
C ILE A 17 -11.87 10.33 17.91
N ASN A 18 -11.33 9.80 19.01
CA ASN A 18 -9.90 9.80 19.29
C ASN A 18 -9.11 8.91 18.31
N ALA A 19 -9.67 7.75 17.89
CA ALA A 19 -9.06 6.91 16.87
C ALA A 19 -9.02 7.62 15.49
N GLN A 20 -10.07 8.32 15.12
CA GLN A 20 -10.09 9.15 13.89
C GLN A 20 -9.16 10.36 14.01
N SER A 21 -9.04 10.98 15.19
CA SER A 21 -8.13 12.11 15.43
C SER A 21 -6.66 11.70 15.31
N ALA A 22 -6.32 10.46 15.65
CA ALA A 22 -4.96 9.95 15.44
C ALA A 22 -4.60 9.86 13.95
N ILE A 23 -5.58 9.57 13.08
CA ILE A 23 -5.39 9.53 11.63
C ILE A 23 -5.35 10.96 11.03
N THR A 24 -6.18 11.87 11.52
CA THR A 24 -6.22 13.27 11.07
C THR A 24 -5.11 14.15 11.67
N GLY A 25 -4.45 13.69 12.74
CA GLY A 25 -3.32 14.37 13.38
C GLY A 25 -2.00 14.28 12.62
N LEU A 26 -1.90 13.45 11.60
CA LEU A 26 -0.72 13.39 10.72
C LEU A 26 -0.68 14.61 9.82
N ARG A 27 0.03 15.62 10.27
CA ARG A 27 0.35 16.76 9.42
C ARG A 27 1.24 16.27 8.28
N GLY A 28 0.97 16.71 7.05
CA GLY A 28 1.81 16.40 5.88
C GLY A 28 3.30 16.66 6.12
N ARG A 29 3.62 17.55 7.07
CA ARG A 29 4.99 17.84 7.55
C ARG A 29 5.65 16.63 8.22
N ASP A 30 4.90 15.81 8.97
CA ASP A 30 5.45 14.65 9.68
C ASP A 30 5.74 13.50 8.70
N LEU A 31 4.88 13.32 7.71
CA LEU A 31 5.12 12.40 6.60
C LEU A 31 6.35 12.82 5.79
N PHE A 32 6.45 14.12 5.45
CA PHE A 32 7.59 14.65 4.72
C PHE A 32 8.90 14.50 5.50
N SER A 33 8.88 14.79 6.81
CA SER A 33 10.05 14.62 7.68
C SER A 33 10.50 13.17 7.75
N THR A 34 9.56 12.22 7.83
CA THR A 34 9.85 10.78 7.83
C THR A 34 10.45 10.35 6.48
N LEU A 35 9.87 10.76 5.36
CA LEU A 35 10.42 10.46 4.03
C LEU A 35 11.83 11.03 3.84
N ARG A 36 12.07 12.25 4.32
CA ARG A 36 13.40 12.85 4.31
C ARG A 36 14.40 12.07 5.16
N SER A 37 13.99 11.60 6.34
CA SER A 37 14.83 10.77 7.21
C SER A 37 15.17 9.44 6.56
N LEU A 38 14.22 8.81 5.88
CA LEU A 38 14.44 7.58 5.10
C LEU A 38 15.44 7.81 3.96
N ALA A 39 15.29 8.89 3.22
CA ALA A 39 16.22 9.26 2.15
C ALA A 39 17.64 9.51 2.71
N ALA A 40 17.76 10.24 3.81
CA ALA A 40 19.04 10.48 4.47
C ALA A 40 19.66 9.18 4.98
N HIS A 41 18.87 8.27 5.54
CA HIS A 41 19.34 6.96 5.99
C HIS A 41 19.85 6.11 4.81
N SER A 42 19.12 6.12 3.68
CA SER A 42 19.52 5.43 2.45
C SER A 42 20.88 5.94 1.94
N LEU A 43 21.10 7.25 1.97
CA LEU A 43 22.36 7.85 1.54
C LEU A 43 23.53 7.56 2.49
N ARG A 44 23.27 7.44 3.79
CA ARG A 44 24.29 7.10 4.81
C ARG A 44 24.69 5.62 4.78
N ASN A 45 23.81 4.75 4.28
CA ASN A 45 24.02 3.31 4.18
C ASN A 45 23.92 2.83 2.72
N PRO A 46 24.84 3.27 1.83
CA PRO A 46 24.72 3.02 0.39
C PRO A 46 24.79 1.55 0.02
N LEU A 47 25.60 0.75 0.70
CA LEU A 47 25.74 -0.69 0.43
C LEU A 47 24.44 -1.45 0.79
N HIS A 48 23.82 -1.10 1.92
CA HIS A 48 22.51 -1.64 2.30
C HIS A 48 21.47 -1.33 1.24
N SER A 49 21.34 -0.06 0.85
CA SER A 49 20.38 0.38 -0.17
C SER A 49 20.66 -0.25 -1.54
N ALA A 50 21.92 -0.35 -1.95
CA ALA A 50 22.31 -0.98 -3.21
C ALA A 50 21.93 -2.47 -3.25
N ARG A 51 22.18 -3.22 -2.17
CA ARG A 51 21.78 -4.63 -2.07
C ARG A 51 20.29 -4.83 -2.32
N HIS A 52 19.44 -4.04 -1.66
CA HIS A 52 17.98 -4.13 -1.80
C HIS A 52 17.50 -3.67 -3.18
N THR A 53 18.13 -2.64 -3.76
CA THR A 53 17.85 -2.18 -5.12
C THR A 53 18.20 -3.23 -6.17
N LEU A 54 19.35 -3.88 -6.05
CA LEU A 54 19.77 -4.97 -6.94
C LEU A 54 18.85 -6.18 -6.82
N ALA A 55 18.46 -6.55 -5.58
CA ALA A 55 17.50 -7.63 -5.35
C ALA A 55 16.13 -7.33 -5.99
N LEU A 56 15.65 -6.09 -5.88
CA LEU A 56 14.43 -5.66 -6.56
C LEU A 56 14.60 -5.73 -8.08
N GLY A 57 15.71 -5.22 -8.61
CA GLY A 57 16.01 -5.29 -10.05
C GLY A 57 15.98 -6.72 -10.60
N GLY A 58 16.58 -7.66 -9.88
CA GLY A 58 16.53 -9.08 -10.22
C GLY A 58 15.13 -9.66 -10.21
N GLN A 59 14.31 -9.32 -9.19
CA GLN A 59 12.90 -9.74 -9.12
C GLN A 59 12.09 -9.17 -10.28
N LEU A 60 12.25 -7.88 -10.58
CA LEU A 60 11.55 -7.23 -11.70
C LEU A 60 11.93 -7.86 -13.05
N GLY A 61 13.22 -8.19 -13.25
CA GLY A 61 13.66 -8.91 -14.44
C GLY A 61 12.94 -10.24 -14.62
N ARG A 62 12.82 -11.04 -13.55
CA ARG A 62 12.08 -12.32 -13.56
C ARG A 62 10.58 -12.12 -13.83
N VAL A 63 9.97 -11.07 -13.26
CA VAL A 63 8.58 -10.72 -13.52
C VAL A 63 8.36 -10.35 -15.00
N LEU A 64 9.28 -9.60 -15.61
CA LEU A 64 9.21 -9.27 -17.04
C LEU A 64 9.31 -10.51 -17.92
N LEU A 65 10.07 -11.52 -17.51
CA LEU A 65 10.12 -12.83 -18.15
C LEU A 65 8.86 -13.67 -17.93
N GLY A 66 7.91 -13.19 -17.10
CA GLY A 66 6.61 -13.81 -16.90
C GLY A 66 6.51 -14.67 -15.64
N GLU A 67 7.54 -14.67 -14.77
CA GLU A 67 7.48 -15.41 -13.53
C GLU A 67 6.48 -14.79 -12.54
N THR A 68 5.83 -15.67 -11.76
CA THR A 68 4.97 -15.30 -10.65
C THR A 68 5.70 -15.55 -9.34
N LEU A 69 6.24 -14.48 -8.75
CA LEU A 69 7.11 -14.57 -7.57
C LEU A 69 6.32 -14.52 -6.25
N HIS A 70 5.18 -13.87 -6.25
CA HIS A 70 4.40 -13.59 -5.04
C HIS A 70 2.95 -14.03 -5.22
N LYS A 71 2.41 -14.67 -4.19
CA LYS A 71 0.97 -14.94 -4.10
C LYS A 71 0.26 -13.71 -3.54
N THR A 72 -0.86 -13.36 -4.14
CA THR A 72 -1.78 -12.35 -3.60
C THR A 72 -2.40 -12.86 -2.30
N ASN A 73 -2.65 -11.97 -1.35
CA ASN A 73 -3.42 -12.31 -0.16
C ASN A 73 -4.87 -12.58 -0.59
N PRO A 74 -5.43 -13.78 -0.33
CA PRO A 74 -6.82 -14.09 -0.69
C PRO A 74 -7.86 -13.16 -0.04
N LYS A 75 -7.48 -12.49 1.06
CA LYS A 75 -8.31 -11.51 1.77
C LYS A 75 -8.23 -10.10 1.16
N ASP A 76 -7.33 -9.87 0.21
CA ASP A 76 -7.17 -8.58 -0.46
C ASP A 76 -8.08 -8.49 -1.68
N ASN A 77 -9.29 -8.00 -1.46
CA ASN A 77 -10.31 -7.86 -2.50
C ASN A 77 -9.93 -6.89 -3.63
N ARG A 78 -8.89 -6.06 -3.45
CA ARG A 78 -8.41 -5.12 -4.48
C ARG A 78 -7.94 -5.81 -5.75
N PHE A 79 -7.48 -7.04 -5.63
CA PHE A 79 -6.95 -7.86 -6.71
C PHE A 79 -7.78 -9.12 -6.98
N ALA A 80 -9.05 -9.10 -6.58
CA ALA A 80 -9.96 -10.24 -6.76
C ALA A 80 -10.41 -10.44 -8.23
N ASP A 81 -10.34 -9.40 -9.08
CA ASP A 81 -10.73 -9.54 -10.50
C ASP A 81 -9.79 -10.51 -11.21
N PRO A 82 -10.34 -11.51 -11.94
CA PRO A 82 -9.55 -12.50 -12.68
C PRO A 82 -8.54 -11.90 -13.67
N ALA A 83 -8.75 -10.67 -14.14
CA ALA A 83 -7.82 -10.01 -15.06
C ALA A 83 -6.42 -9.87 -14.44
N TRP A 84 -6.31 -9.72 -13.11
CA TRP A 84 -5.03 -9.63 -12.42
C TRP A 84 -4.19 -10.90 -12.52
N SER A 85 -4.81 -12.05 -12.73
CA SER A 85 -4.13 -13.34 -12.88
C SER A 85 -4.04 -13.81 -14.33
N LEU A 86 -5.10 -13.59 -15.11
CA LEU A 86 -5.23 -14.13 -16.47
C LEU A 86 -4.57 -13.25 -17.54
N ASN A 87 -4.63 -11.93 -17.38
CA ASN A 87 -4.02 -11.03 -18.34
C ASN A 87 -2.52 -10.83 -18.03
N PRO A 88 -1.61 -11.12 -18.98
CA PRO A 88 -0.17 -11.03 -18.77
C PRO A 88 0.31 -9.63 -18.36
N PHE A 89 -0.32 -8.57 -18.87
CA PHE A 89 0.02 -7.18 -18.51
C PHE A 89 -0.31 -6.90 -17.05
N TYR A 90 -1.55 -7.17 -16.63
CA TYR A 90 -1.98 -6.95 -15.25
C TYR A 90 -1.23 -7.85 -14.27
N ARG A 91 -0.99 -9.10 -14.64
CA ARG A 91 -0.21 -10.03 -13.82
C ARG A 91 1.21 -9.51 -13.58
N ARG A 92 1.91 -9.05 -14.61
CA ARG A 92 3.25 -8.47 -14.46
C ARG A 92 3.24 -7.20 -13.60
N GLY A 93 2.29 -6.30 -13.84
CA GLY A 93 2.12 -5.09 -13.03
C GLY A 93 1.88 -5.40 -11.54
N LEU A 94 1.00 -6.35 -11.25
CA LEU A 94 0.74 -6.81 -9.89
C LEU A 94 1.99 -7.44 -9.26
N GLN A 95 2.70 -8.31 -9.99
CA GLN A 95 3.91 -8.96 -9.49
C GLN A 95 5.04 -7.94 -9.23
N ALA A 96 5.18 -6.93 -10.09
CA ALA A 96 6.13 -5.84 -9.89
C ALA A 96 5.80 -5.04 -8.62
N TYR A 97 4.53 -4.70 -8.42
CA TYR A 97 4.05 -4.02 -7.23
C TYR A 97 4.31 -4.83 -5.96
N LEU A 98 3.97 -6.11 -5.94
CA LEU A 98 4.19 -6.99 -4.79
C LEU A 98 5.69 -7.18 -4.49
N SER A 99 6.53 -7.26 -5.52
CA SER A 99 7.99 -7.33 -5.37
C SER A 99 8.54 -6.05 -4.75
N TRP A 100 8.11 -4.88 -5.23
CA TRP A 100 8.48 -3.59 -4.67
C TRP A 100 8.03 -3.46 -3.22
N GLN A 101 6.76 -3.77 -2.94
CA GLN A 101 6.19 -3.72 -1.59
C GLN A 101 7.00 -4.55 -0.60
N LYS A 102 7.32 -5.79 -0.96
CA LYS A 102 8.09 -6.70 -0.12
C LYS A 102 9.51 -6.21 0.08
N GLN A 103 10.15 -5.73 -0.99
CA GLN A 103 11.54 -5.31 -0.94
C GLN A 103 11.74 -4.04 -0.10
N VAL A 104 10.80 -3.07 -0.18
CA VAL A 104 10.86 -1.88 0.65
C VAL A 104 10.64 -2.22 2.12
N ARG A 105 9.72 -3.13 2.45
CA ARG A 105 9.55 -3.61 3.84
C ARG A 105 10.82 -4.25 4.37
N HIS A 106 11.45 -5.15 3.61
CA HIS A 106 12.71 -5.76 4.00
C HIS A 106 13.83 -4.71 4.18
N TRP A 107 13.89 -3.71 3.29
CA TRP A 107 14.83 -2.61 3.43
C TRP A 107 14.66 -1.84 4.75
N ILE A 108 13.40 -1.56 5.13
CA ILE A 108 13.06 -0.90 6.40
C ILE A 108 13.45 -1.81 7.58
N ASP A 109 13.10 -3.09 7.54
CA ASP A 109 13.34 -4.05 8.62
C ASP A 109 14.85 -4.25 8.89
N ASP A 110 15.63 -4.35 7.81
CA ASP A 110 17.08 -4.61 7.85
C ASP A 110 17.93 -3.32 8.00
N SER A 111 17.28 -2.15 8.10
CA SER A 111 17.98 -0.85 8.05
C SER A 111 18.83 -0.53 9.28
N GLY A 112 18.61 -1.22 10.41
CA GLY A 112 19.24 -0.90 11.69
C GLY A 112 18.74 0.41 12.34
N MET A 113 17.59 0.93 11.89
CA MET A 113 16.91 2.06 12.54
C MET A 113 16.42 1.69 13.94
N SER A 114 16.18 2.72 14.78
CA SER A 114 15.49 2.54 16.04
C SER A 114 14.08 1.94 15.83
N GLU A 115 13.51 1.30 16.84
CA GLU A 115 12.18 0.70 16.75
C GLU A 115 11.12 1.74 16.40
N ASP A 116 11.18 2.92 17.01
CA ASP A 116 10.28 4.03 16.74
C ASP A 116 10.39 4.55 15.31
N ASP A 117 11.62 4.72 14.79
CA ASP A 117 11.83 5.19 13.43
C ASP A 117 11.39 4.16 12.40
N ARG A 118 11.60 2.86 12.69
CA ARG A 118 11.14 1.76 11.86
C ARG A 118 9.59 1.72 11.81
N ALA A 119 8.93 1.90 12.96
CA ALA A 119 7.46 1.97 13.00
C ALA A 119 6.92 3.15 12.18
N ARG A 120 7.55 4.34 12.30
CA ARG A 120 7.20 5.52 11.48
C ARG A 120 7.45 5.26 10.00
N ALA A 121 8.56 4.60 9.65
CA ALA A 121 8.90 4.25 8.29
C ALA A 121 7.86 3.30 7.67
N HIS A 122 7.48 2.24 8.38
CA HIS A 122 6.44 1.32 7.94
C HIS A 122 5.09 2.03 7.77
N PHE A 123 4.75 2.92 8.67
CA PHE A 123 3.52 3.70 8.57
C PHE A 123 3.53 4.62 7.34
N ALA A 124 4.60 5.41 7.14
CA ALA A 124 4.75 6.26 5.98
C ALA A 124 4.74 5.45 4.68
N PHE A 125 5.41 4.29 4.69
CA PHE A 125 5.40 3.37 3.57
C PHE A 125 4.01 2.80 3.28
N SER A 126 3.21 2.48 4.31
CA SER A 126 1.85 1.96 4.10
C SER A 126 0.96 2.96 3.36
N LEU A 127 1.04 4.26 3.71
CA LEU A 127 0.32 5.32 3.01
C LEU A 127 0.75 5.46 1.55
N LEU A 128 2.07 5.44 1.30
CA LEU A 128 2.61 5.50 -0.06
C LEU A 128 2.20 4.27 -0.86
N ASN A 129 2.32 3.08 -0.25
CA ASN A 129 1.96 1.81 -0.86
C ASN A 129 0.50 1.77 -1.31
N ASP A 130 -0.41 2.28 -0.48
CA ASP A 130 -1.83 2.35 -0.84
C ASP A 130 -2.07 3.39 -1.95
N ALA A 131 -1.39 4.53 -1.90
CA ALA A 131 -1.52 5.56 -2.93
C ALA A 131 -1.08 5.08 -4.33
N VAL A 132 0.00 4.27 -4.40
CA VAL A 132 0.55 3.76 -5.69
C VAL A 132 0.03 2.39 -6.07
N ALA A 133 -0.89 1.80 -5.30
CA ALA A 133 -1.44 0.48 -5.62
C ALA A 133 -2.08 0.47 -7.02
N PRO A 134 -1.76 -0.53 -7.87
CA PRO A 134 -2.31 -0.61 -9.23
C PRO A 134 -3.84 -0.61 -9.27
N SER A 135 -4.48 -1.13 -8.21
CA SER A 135 -5.93 -1.09 -8.04
C SER A 135 -6.51 0.32 -7.87
N ASN A 136 -5.69 1.30 -7.46
CA ASN A 136 -6.10 2.69 -7.24
C ASN A 136 -5.79 3.60 -8.45
N THR A 137 -5.27 3.02 -9.54
CA THR A 137 -4.96 3.75 -10.77
C THR A 137 -6.09 3.60 -11.79
N LEU A 138 -6.10 4.49 -12.81
CA LEU A 138 -7.02 4.39 -13.95
C LEU A 138 -6.82 3.10 -14.76
N LEU A 139 -5.72 2.39 -14.57
CA LEU A 139 -5.44 1.10 -15.21
C LEU A 139 -6.06 -0.09 -14.45
N ASN A 140 -6.81 0.16 -13.37
CA ASN A 140 -7.54 -0.91 -12.70
C ASN A 140 -8.52 -1.59 -13.68
N PRO A 141 -8.47 -2.94 -13.86
CA PRO A 141 -9.33 -3.65 -14.80
C PRO A 141 -10.82 -3.43 -14.53
N LEU A 142 -11.24 -3.28 -13.28
CA LEU A 142 -12.63 -2.96 -12.94
C LEU A 142 -12.99 -1.54 -13.38
N ALA A 143 -12.13 -0.56 -13.13
CA ALA A 143 -12.37 0.83 -13.54
C ALA A 143 -12.43 0.94 -15.06
N LEU A 144 -11.53 0.28 -15.79
CA LEU A 144 -11.55 0.27 -17.24
C LEU A 144 -12.81 -0.39 -17.80
N LYS A 145 -13.23 -1.54 -17.26
CA LYS A 145 -14.49 -2.18 -17.65
C LYS A 145 -15.67 -1.22 -17.48
N GLU A 146 -15.72 -0.51 -16.35
CA GLU A 146 -16.80 0.45 -16.08
C GLU A 146 -16.74 1.66 -17.01
N ILE A 147 -15.56 2.18 -17.32
CA ILE A 147 -15.38 3.27 -18.29
C ILE A 147 -15.90 2.85 -19.66
N PHE A 148 -15.55 1.65 -20.13
CA PHE A 148 -16.02 1.14 -21.43
C PHE A 148 -17.53 0.88 -21.42
N ASN A 149 -18.07 0.27 -20.37
CA ASN A 149 -19.49 -0.04 -20.26
C ASN A 149 -20.39 1.21 -20.21
N THR A 150 -19.87 2.28 -19.61
CA THR A 150 -20.61 3.55 -19.43
C THR A 150 -20.30 4.60 -20.50
N GLY A 151 -19.47 4.26 -21.51
CA GLY A 151 -19.03 5.22 -22.54
C GLY A 151 -18.30 6.43 -21.93
N GLY A 152 -17.60 6.25 -20.80
CA GLY A 152 -16.89 7.32 -20.10
C GLY A 152 -17.72 8.13 -19.10
N ASN A 153 -19.02 7.93 -19.03
CA ASN A 153 -19.92 8.68 -18.11
C ASN A 153 -19.55 8.48 -16.62
N SER A 154 -19.00 7.34 -16.26
CA SER A 154 -18.53 7.06 -14.89
C SER A 154 -17.40 7.99 -14.47
N VAL A 155 -16.50 8.34 -15.38
CA VAL A 155 -15.38 9.27 -15.12
C VAL A 155 -15.92 10.69 -14.88
N VAL A 156 -16.85 11.14 -15.73
CA VAL A 156 -17.47 12.48 -15.61
C VAL A 156 -18.22 12.61 -14.29
N ARG A 157 -18.99 11.60 -13.90
CA ARG A 157 -19.71 11.58 -12.62
C ARG A 157 -18.74 11.57 -11.42
N GLY A 158 -17.66 10.77 -11.48
CA GLY A 158 -16.65 10.74 -10.44
C GLY A 158 -15.97 12.09 -10.25
N LEU A 159 -15.60 12.77 -11.33
CA LEU A 159 -15.00 14.10 -11.29
C LEU A 159 -15.96 15.17 -10.77
N SER A 160 -17.25 15.08 -11.09
CA SER A 160 -18.26 16.05 -10.60
C SER A 160 -18.50 15.95 -9.09
N LEU A 161 -18.29 14.78 -8.48
CA LEU A 161 -18.40 14.59 -7.03
C LEU A 161 -17.22 15.16 -6.23
N ILE A 162 -16.07 15.39 -6.89
CA ILE A 162 -14.89 15.99 -6.25
C ILE A 162 -14.99 17.52 -6.20
N HIS A 163 -15.89 18.12 -7.00
CA HIS A 163 -16.08 19.57 -7.09
C HIS A 163 -17.25 20.10 -6.23
N ILE A 164 -17.85 19.30 -5.36
CA ILE A 164 -18.78 19.71 -4.34
C ILE A 164 -18.05 19.70 -2.99
#